data_2dadb1e5e734b1f3e546ffc725942a68
#
_entry.id   2dadb1e5e734b1f3e546ffc725942a68
#
_cell.length_a   1.000
_cell.length_b   1.000
_cell.length_c   1.000
_cell.angle_alpha   90.00
_cell.angle_beta   90.00
_cell.angle_gamma   90.00
#
_symmetry.space_group_name_H-M   'P 1'
#
loop_
_entity.id
_entity.type
_entity.pdbx_description
1 polymer ?
#
loop_
_entity_poly.entity_id
_entity_poly.type
_entity_poly.pdbx_seq_one_letter_code
_entity_poly.pdbx_strand_id
1 'polypeptide(L)'
;MPELKGKTILITGGARGLGRHISLAAARAGAQVAFTYLNSVEAADALSLELTKLSAEYRALRCDVRSQNSISHTVETVLERFGAVDVLINNAGAFETVNFEEISEEQWDNIFAVNVRGPFLMSRACTSALRRSNGRIINLGSLGGEKPWVTHAHYCSSKAALHMLTRVMAKALAPEIAVNCVAPGMIGQGEGKRESGLLKRLAERAPMKRNGVPDDVVGAVMYFASCPHFVTGQILTVDGGLGLT
;
A
#
# COMPACT_ATOMS: atom_id res chain seq x y z
N MET A 1 10.07 4.97 16.34
CA MET A 1 8.89 4.61 15.53
C MET A 1 7.68 4.61 16.45
N PRO A 2 6.48 4.89 15.96
CA PRO A 2 5.28 4.82 16.78
C PRO A 2 5.10 3.40 17.33
N GLU A 3 4.60 3.28 18.55
CA GLU A 3 4.34 2.00 19.16
C GLU A 3 3.01 1.46 18.63
N LEU A 4 3.05 0.28 18.00
CA LEU A 4 1.89 -0.44 17.47
C LEU A 4 1.70 -1.79 18.19
N LYS A 5 2.21 -1.89 19.41
CA LYS A 5 2.15 -3.09 20.23
C LYS A 5 0.71 -3.58 20.43
N GLY A 6 0.48 -4.84 20.11
CA GLY A 6 -0.83 -5.46 20.21
C GLY A 6 -1.83 -5.07 19.10
N LYS A 7 -1.40 -4.28 18.10
CA LYS A 7 -2.23 -3.93 16.94
C LYS A 7 -2.02 -4.94 15.81
N THR A 8 -3.09 -5.36 15.17
CA THR A 8 -3.06 -6.23 14.00
C THR A 8 -3.09 -5.39 12.73
N ILE A 9 -2.06 -5.54 11.91
CA ILE A 9 -1.91 -4.84 10.63
C ILE A 9 -2.01 -5.84 9.48
N LEU A 10 -3.01 -5.66 8.61
CA LEU A 10 -3.17 -6.42 7.38
C LEU A 10 -2.60 -5.63 6.19
N ILE A 11 -1.63 -6.22 5.47
CA ILE A 11 -0.90 -5.58 4.36
C ILE A 11 -1.10 -6.39 3.10
N THR A 12 -1.78 -5.83 2.10
CA THR A 12 -1.90 -6.50 0.80
C THR A 12 -0.62 -6.36 -0.01
N GLY A 13 -0.18 -7.45 -0.66
CA GLY A 13 1.07 -7.44 -1.43
C GLY A 13 2.31 -7.18 -0.55
N GLY A 14 2.28 -7.66 0.71
CA GLY A 14 3.29 -7.36 1.72
C GLY A 14 4.62 -8.11 1.57
N ALA A 15 4.74 -9.09 0.65
CA ALA A 15 5.90 -9.97 0.58
C ALA A 15 7.15 -9.35 -0.08
N ARG A 16 7.00 -8.35 -0.94
CA ARG A 16 8.10 -7.77 -1.72
C ARG A 16 8.02 -6.25 -1.84
N GLY A 17 9.10 -5.65 -2.36
CA GLY A 17 9.15 -4.21 -2.63
C GLY A 17 8.76 -3.38 -1.41
N LEU A 18 7.96 -2.35 -1.62
CA LEU A 18 7.52 -1.45 -0.56
C LEU A 18 6.71 -2.19 0.53
N GLY A 19 5.85 -3.14 0.13
CA GLY A 19 5.06 -3.94 1.07
C GLY A 19 5.93 -4.70 2.09
N ARG A 20 7.06 -5.27 1.65
CA ARG A 20 8.01 -5.94 2.54
C ARG A 20 8.62 -4.97 3.56
N HIS A 21 9.03 -3.78 3.14
CA HIS A 21 9.56 -2.75 4.05
C HIS A 21 8.50 -2.31 5.07
N ILE A 22 7.26 -2.15 4.64
CA ILE A 22 6.12 -1.83 5.52
C ILE A 22 5.88 -2.98 6.53
N SER A 23 5.88 -4.25 6.08
CA SER A 23 5.69 -5.41 6.95
C SER A 23 6.76 -5.50 8.04
N LEU A 24 8.03 -5.28 7.68
CA LEU A 24 9.14 -5.27 8.63
C LEU A 24 9.07 -4.08 9.61
N ALA A 25 8.68 -2.90 9.13
CA ALA A 25 8.53 -1.72 9.98
C ALA A 25 7.38 -1.89 10.97
N ALA A 26 6.25 -2.47 10.55
CA ALA A 26 5.14 -2.80 11.43
C ALA A 26 5.55 -3.79 12.52
N ALA A 27 6.28 -4.85 12.15
CA ALA A 27 6.80 -5.84 13.11
C ALA A 27 7.77 -5.20 14.12
N ARG A 28 8.70 -4.36 13.67
CA ARG A 28 9.62 -3.61 14.55
C ARG A 28 8.90 -2.64 15.48
N ALA A 29 7.73 -2.16 15.10
CA ALA A 29 6.86 -1.34 15.94
C ALA A 29 6.00 -2.16 16.92
N GLY A 30 6.17 -3.49 16.97
CA GLY A 30 5.47 -4.40 17.88
C GLY A 30 4.08 -4.86 17.41
N ALA A 31 3.74 -4.62 16.15
CA ALA A 31 2.46 -5.07 15.61
C ALA A 31 2.45 -6.58 15.28
N GLN A 32 1.27 -7.18 15.35
CA GLN A 32 0.96 -8.45 14.71
C GLN A 32 0.78 -8.21 13.21
N VAL A 33 1.50 -8.94 12.35
CA VAL A 33 1.54 -8.66 10.91
C VAL A 33 0.87 -9.77 10.10
N ALA A 34 -0.25 -9.45 9.48
CA ALA A 34 -0.80 -10.26 8.40
C ALA A 34 -0.35 -9.66 7.06
N PHE A 35 0.29 -10.43 6.20
CA PHE A 35 0.65 -9.95 4.88
C PHE A 35 0.20 -10.91 3.78
N THR A 36 -0.21 -10.34 2.65
CA THR A 36 -0.63 -11.17 1.53
C THR A 36 0.37 -11.14 0.38
N TYR A 37 0.33 -12.20 -0.43
CA TYR A 37 1.03 -12.32 -1.70
C TYR A 37 0.15 -13.08 -2.70
N LEU A 38 0.41 -12.96 -3.99
CA LEU A 38 -0.30 -13.73 -5.01
C LEU A 38 0.59 -14.86 -5.58
N ASN A 39 1.70 -14.48 -6.23
CA ASN A 39 2.58 -15.40 -6.94
C ASN A 39 4.03 -15.42 -6.39
N SER A 40 4.37 -14.51 -5.46
CA SER A 40 5.74 -14.34 -4.95
C SER A 40 5.96 -15.21 -3.71
N VAL A 41 5.93 -16.54 -3.88
CA VAL A 41 6.05 -17.52 -2.77
C VAL A 41 7.41 -17.39 -2.10
N GLU A 42 8.50 -17.41 -2.86
CA GLU A 42 9.88 -17.32 -2.34
C GLU A 42 10.10 -16.01 -1.55
N ALA A 43 9.50 -14.90 -2.01
CA ALA A 43 9.59 -13.64 -1.29
C ALA A 43 8.77 -13.67 0.01
N ALA A 44 7.64 -14.36 0.03
CA ALA A 44 6.83 -14.55 1.23
C ALA A 44 7.56 -15.41 2.27
N ASP A 45 8.22 -16.48 1.83
CA ASP A 45 9.01 -17.34 2.70
C ASP A 45 10.22 -16.59 3.27
N ALA A 46 10.94 -15.82 2.44
CA ALA A 46 12.05 -15.00 2.88
C ALA A 46 11.61 -13.96 3.94
N LEU A 47 10.49 -13.26 3.71
CA LEU A 47 9.95 -12.31 4.69
C LEU A 47 9.53 -13.03 5.98
N SER A 48 8.90 -14.20 5.88
CA SER A 48 8.50 -15.01 7.04
C SER A 48 9.69 -15.37 7.94
N LEU A 49 10.81 -15.75 7.34
CA LEU A 49 12.06 -15.99 8.08
C LEU A 49 12.59 -14.75 8.79
N GLU A 50 12.48 -13.58 8.16
CA GLU A 50 12.90 -12.32 8.78
C GLU A 50 11.99 -11.91 9.94
N LEU A 51 10.67 -12.05 9.77
CA LEU A 51 9.70 -11.77 10.83
C LEU A 51 9.90 -12.72 12.02
N THR A 52 10.24 -13.99 11.77
CA THR A 52 10.59 -14.95 12.83
C THR A 52 11.83 -14.50 13.60
N LYS A 53 12.87 -14.02 12.91
CA LYS A 53 14.09 -13.49 13.57
C LYS A 53 13.81 -12.25 14.42
N LEU A 54 12.79 -11.47 14.09
CA LEU A 54 12.32 -10.34 14.88
C LEU A 54 11.40 -10.77 16.04
N SER A 55 11.15 -12.06 16.23
CA SER A 55 10.16 -12.59 17.20
C SER A 55 8.76 -11.97 17.02
N ALA A 56 8.42 -11.57 15.80
CA ALA A 56 7.14 -10.96 15.49
C ALA A 56 6.05 -12.05 15.32
N GLU A 57 4.85 -11.77 15.78
CA GLU A 57 3.69 -12.56 15.41
C GLU A 57 3.25 -12.21 13.99
N TYR A 58 3.18 -13.20 13.11
CA TYR A 58 2.78 -12.93 11.74
C TYR A 58 1.93 -14.06 11.13
N ARG A 59 1.27 -13.73 10.01
CA ARG A 59 0.59 -14.68 9.13
C ARG A 59 0.82 -14.29 7.66
N ALA A 60 1.39 -15.19 6.88
CA ALA A 60 1.50 -15.07 5.43
C ALA A 60 0.27 -15.74 4.78
N LEU A 61 -0.34 -15.08 3.81
CA LEU A 61 -1.57 -15.56 3.17
C LEU A 61 -1.51 -15.33 1.65
N ARG A 62 -1.84 -16.36 0.87
CA ARG A 62 -2.03 -16.19 -0.57
C ARG A 62 -3.38 -15.51 -0.81
N CYS A 63 -3.38 -14.35 -1.49
CA CYS A 63 -4.60 -13.61 -1.78
C CYS A 63 -4.53 -12.92 -3.15
N ASP A 64 -5.53 -13.19 -3.99
CA ASP A 64 -5.81 -12.38 -5.17
C ASP A 64 -6.81 -11.29 -4.79
N VAL A 65 -6.36 -10.03 -4.78
CA VAL A 65 -7.20 -8.88 -4.43
C VAL A 65 -8.31 -8.59 -5.44
N ARG A 66 -8.31 -9.27 -6.59
CA ARG A 66 -9.38 -9.20 -7.60
C ARG A 66 -10.55 -10.15 -7.27
N SER A 67 -10.32 -11.14 -6.41
CA SER A 67 -11.27 -12.19 -6.05
C SER A 67 -11.90 -11.93 -4.69
N GLN A 68 -13.22 -11.74 -4.65
CA GLN A 68 -13.97 -11.55 -3.41
C GLN A 68 -13.82 -12.76 -2.46
N ASN A 69 -13.87 -13.99 -3.00
CA ASN A 69 -13.73 -15.20 -2.19
C ASN A 69 -12.34 -15.29 -1.54
N SER A 70 -11.28 -14.95 -2.30
CA SER A 70 -9.91 -14.91 -1.78
C SER A 70 -9.75 -13.88 -0.67
N ILE A 71 -10.38 -12.71 -0.83
CA ILE A 71 -10.40 -11.64 0.16
C ILE A 71 -11.15 -12.08 1.44
N SER A 72 -12.36 -12.65 1.30
CA SER A 72 -13.16 -13.09 2.44
C SER A 72 -12.39 -14.12 3.27
N HIS A 73 -11.84 -15.15 2.61
CA HIS A 73 -11.01 -16.16 3.29
C HIS A 73 -9.78 -15.54 4.00
N THR A 74 -9.13 -14.55 3.35
CA THR A 74 -7.99 -13.84 3.96
C THR A 74 -8.39 -13.13 5.25
N VAL A 75 -9.49 -12.37 5.22
CA VAL A 75 -9.95 -11.60 6.38
C VAL A 75 -10.42 -12.52 7.50
N GLU A 76 -11.16 -13.59 7.19
CA GLU A 76 -11.57 -14.62 8.14
C GLU A 76 -10.36 -15.25 8.85
N THR A 77 -9.35 -15.70 8.08
CA THR A 77 -8.13 -16.29 8.64
C THR A 77 -7.36 -15.32 9.54
N VAL A 78 -7.32 -14.02 9.19
CA VAL A 78 -6.67 -12.99 10.02
C VAL A 78 -7.44 -12.81 11.33
N LEU A 79 -8.78 -12.77 11.27
CA LEU A 79 -9.63 -12.64 12.45
C LEU A 79 -9.56 -13.88 13.36
N GLU A 80 -9.53 -15.08 12.79
CA GLU A 80 -9.33 -16.33 13.56
C GLU A 80 -7.98 -16.34 14.27
N ARG A 81 -6.92 -15.83 13.62
CA ARG A 81 -5.56 -15.88 14.17
C ARG A 81 -5.28 -14.80 15.21
N PHE A 82 -5.76 -13.57 14.98
CA PHE A 82 -5.39 -12.38 15.76
C PHE A 82 -6.59 -11.72 16.47
N GLY A 83 -7.82 -12.11 16.14
CA GLY A 83 -9.04 -11.56 16.73
C GLY A 83 -9.46 -10.18 16.21
N ALA A 84 -8.57 -9.45 15.54
CA ALA A 84 -8.80 -8.08 15.11
C ALA A 84 -8.12 -7.74 13.77
N VAL A 85 -8.56 -6.63 13.16
CA VAL A 85 -7.82 -5.85 12.18
C VAL A 85 -7.89 -4.39 12.65
N ASP A 86 -6.76 -3.84 13.07
CA ASP A 86 -6.67 -2.45 13.51
C ASP A 86 -6.25 -1.51 12.37
N VAL A 87 -5.38 -1.99 11.48
CA VAL A 87 -4.92 -1.23 10.33
C VAL A 87 -4.94 -2.10 9.08
N LEU A 88 -5.61 -1.61 8.04
CA LEU A 88 -5.54 -2.18 6.71
C LEU A 88 -4.62 -1.31 5.83
N ILE A 89 -3.62 -1.92 5.20
CA ILE A 89 -2.75 -1.26 4.23
C ILE A 89 -2.97 -1.88 2.86
N ASN A 90 -3.66 -1.17 1.98
CA ASN A 90 -3.86 -1.53 0.59
C ASN A 90 -2.62 -1.16 -0.23
N ASN A 91 -1.63 -2.06 -0.23
CA ASN A 91 -0.36 -1.87 -0.94
C ASN A 91 -0.30 -2.69 -2.24
N ALA A 92 -1.03 -3.79 -2.38
CA ALA A 92 -1.07 -4.54 -3.64
C ALA A 92 -1.40 -3.62 -4.81
N GLY A 93 -0.61 -3.69 -5.88
CA GLY A 93 -0.77 -2.84 -7.05
C GLY A 93 -0.18 -3.48 -8.30
N ALA A 94 -0.76 -3.16 -9.43
CA ALA A 94 -0.24 -3.46 -10.76
C ALA A 94 0.28 -2.16 -11.41
N PHE A 95 1.36 -2.30 -12.19
CA PHE A 95 2.03 -1.22 -12.89
C PHE A 95 2.56 -1.76 -14.21
N GLU A 96 2.20 -1.10 -15.29
CA GLU A 96 2.64 -1.44 -16.64
C GLU A 96 3.02 -0.17 -17.41
N THR A 97 4.02 -0.29 -18.26
CA THR A 97 4.45 0.77 -19.19
C THR A 97 4.00 0.39 -20.58
N VAL A 98 2.99 1.09 -21.11
CA VAL A 98 2.39 0.84 -22.43
C VAL A 98 2.04 2.18 -23.08
N ASN A 99 2.31 2.35 -24.37
CA ASN A 99 1.89 3.56 -25.09
C ASN A 99 0.35 3.64 -25.14
N PHE A 100 -0.18 4.85 -25.15
CA PHE A 100 -1.61 5.08 -25.03
C PHE A 100 -2.44 4.28 -26.06
N GLU A 101 -2.01 4.26 -27.32
CA GLU A 101 -2.72 3.58 -28.42
C GLU A 101 -2.60 2.05 -28.38
N GLU A 102 -1.66 1.52 -27.58
CA GLU A 102 -1.38 0.09 -27.49
C GLU A 102 -2.03 -0.57 -26.26
N ILE A 103 -2.65 0.22 -25.37
CA ILE A 103 -3.30 -0.31 -24.17
C ILE A 103 -4.53 -1.13 -24.58
N SER A 104 -4.50 -2.43 -24.30
CA SER A 104 -5.65 -3.30 -24.51
C SER A 104 -6.72 -3.11 -23.41
N GLU A 105 -7.96 -3.47 -23.73
CA GLU A 105 -9.07 -3.50 -22.74
C GLU A 105 -8.71 -4.38 -21.53
N GLU A 106 -8.10 -5.54 -21.78
CA GLU A 106 -7.68 -6.46 -20.71
C GLU A 106 -6.63 -5.84 -19.78
N GLN A 107 -5.64 -5.12 -20.32
CA GLN A 107 -4.65 -4.41 -19.52
C GLN A 107 -5.31 -3.29 -18.70
N TRP A 108 -6.20 -2.52 -19.30
CA TRP A 108 -6.96 -1.49 -18.63
C TRP A 108 -7.77 -2.07 -17.47
N ASP A 109 -8.57 -3.10 -17.73
CA ASP A 109 -9.42 -3.74 -16.73
C ASP A 109 -8.62 -4.38 -15.61
N ASN A 110 -7.50 -5.05 -15.92
CA ASN A 110 -6.62 -5.64 -14.91
C ASN A 110 -6.02 -4.58 -13.97
N ILE A 111 -5.54 -3.45 -14.51
CA ILE A 111 -5.00 -2.35 -13.69
C ILE A 111 -6.08 -1.81 -12.75
N PHE A 112 -7.30 -1.56 -13.24
CA PHE A 112 -8.40 -1.08 -12.39
C PHE A 112 -8.88 -2.14 -11.41
N ALA A 113 -8.91 -3.41 -11.80
CA ALA A 113 -9.27 -4.50 -10.91
C ALA A 113 -8.32 -4.62 -9.72
N VAL A 114 -7.01 -4.45 -9.94
CA VAL A 114 -6.01 -4.52 -8.87
C VAL A 114 -5.95 -3.22 -8.08
N ASN A 115 -5.83 -2.06 -8.75
CA ASN A 115 -5.49 -0.79 -8.10
C ASN A 115 -6.68 -0.05 -7.49
N VAL A 116 -7.91 -0.36 -7.91
CA VAL A 116 -9.13 0.34 -7.46
C VAL A 116 -10.12 -0.63 -6.83
N ARG A 117 -10.57 -1.64 -7.59
CA ARG A 117 -11.56 -2.60 -7.09
C ARG A 117 -11.00 -3.44 -5.94
N GLY A 118 -9.73 -3.85 -5.99
CA GLY A 118 -9.07 -4.59 -4.92
C GLY A 118 -9.09 -3.85 -3.58
N PRO A 119 -8.57 -2.62 -3.47
CA PRO A 119 -8.69 -1.79 -2.28
C PRO A 119 -10.13 -1.59 -1.79
N PHE A 120 -11.08 -1.38 -2.70
CA PHE A 120 -12.49 -1.29 -2.34
C PHE A 120 -13.01 -2.58 -1.69
N LEU A 121 -12.78 -3.73 -2.32
CA LEU A 121 -13.25 -5.03 -1.83
C LEU A 121 -12.61 -5.40 -0.49
N MET A 122 -11.29 -5.20 -0.36
CA MET A 122 -10.55 -5.48 0.86
C MET A 122 -11.01 -4.56 2.01
N SER A 123 -11.17 -3.27 1.76
CA SER A 123 -11.68 -2.31 2.75
C SER A 123 -13.09 -2.68 3.19
N ARG A 124 -13.97 -3.03 2.24
CA ARG A 124 -15.34 -3.49 2.55
C ARG A 124 -15.35 -4.75 3.42
N ALA A 125 -14.52 -5.72 3.12
CA ALA A 125 -14.42 -6.96 3.90
C ALA A 125 -13.90 -6.71 5.32
N CYS A 126 -12.99 -5.75 5.50
CA CYS A 126 -12.43 -5.40 6.81
C CYS A 126 -13.30 -4.43 7.62
N THR A 127 -14.34 -3.80 7.03
CA THR A 127 -15.07 -2.68 7.66
C THR A 127 -15.61 -3.03 9.05
N SER A 128 -16.22 -4.20 9.23
CA SER A 128 -16.75 -4.62 10.53
C SER A 128 -15.67 -4.76 11.61
N ALA A 129 -14.52 -5.34 11.27
CA ALA A 129 -13.39 -5.47 12.19
C ALA A 129 -12.77 -4.11 12.52
N LEU A 130 -12.55 -3.27 11.51
CA LEU A 130 -12.00 -1.92 11.67
C LEU A 130 -12.91 -1.02 12.52
N ARG A 131 -14.24 -1.11 12.38
CA ARG A 131 -15.16 -0.37 13.25
C ARG A 131 -15.01 -0.75 14.72
N ARG A 132 -14.88 -2.05 15.03
CA ARG A 132 -14.70 -2.52 16.41
C ARG A 132 -13.41 -2.04 17.05
N SER A 133 -12.38 -1.80 16.25
CA SER A 133 -11.05 -1.37 16.72
C SER A 133 -10.79 0.14 16.65
N ASN A 134 -11.77 0.95 16.19
CA ASN A 134 -11.53 2.33 15.76
C ASN A 134 -10.33 2.39 14.82
N GLY A 135 -10.38 1.58 13.78
CA GLY A 135 -9.24 1.24 12.94
C GLY A 135 -8.90 2.28 11.87
N ARG A 136 -7.96 1.91 11.02
CA ARG A 136 -7.44 2.78 9.94
C ARG A 136 -7.32 2.02 8.63
N ILE A 137 -7.53 2.73 7.53
CA ILE A 137 -7.23 2.27 6.18
C ILE A 137 -6.17 3.20 5.57
N ILE A 138 -5.11 2.61 5.03
CA ILE A 138 -4.05 3.34 4.35
C ILE A 138 -3.93 2.78 2.93
N ASN A 139 -4.19 3.61 1.94
CA ASN A 139 -4.06 3.24 0.54
C ASN A 139 -2.68 3.67 0.00
N LEU A 140 -2.02 2.83 -0.77
CA LEU A 140 -0.83 3.19 -1.53
C LEU A 140 -1.25 3.76 -2.88
N GLY A 141 -1.30 5.09 -2.95
CA GLY A 141 -1.51 5.86 -4.16
C GLY A 141 -0.27 5.91 -5.06
N SER A 142 -0.09 7.04 -5.71
CA SER A 142 1.10 7.37 -6.51
C SER A 142 1.06 8.85 -6.89
N LEU A 143 2.22 9.48 -7.09
CA LEU A 143 2.32 10.77 -7.78
C LEU A 143 1.64 10.73 -9.16
N GLY A 144 1.63 9.56 -9.83
CA GLY A 144 0.90 9.35 -11.09
C GLY A 144 -0.62 9.54 -10.98
N GLY A 145 -1.20 9.56 -9.78
CA GLY A 145 -2.59 9.94 -9.56
C GLY A 145 -2.85 11.45 -9.59
N GLU A 146 -1.79 12.28 -9.62
CA GLU A 146 -1.83 13.75 -9.64
C GLU A 146 -1.11 14.34 -10.86
N LYS A 147 -0.05 13.67 -11.33
CA LYS A 147 0.76 14.09 -12.47
C LYS A 147 0.66 13.04 -13.60
N PRO A 148 0.40 13.45 -14.84
CA PRO A 148 0.27 12.52 -15.95
C PRO A 148 1.64 11.98 -16.40
N TRP A 149 1.67 10.66 -16.69
CA TRP A 149 2.83 9.99 -17.30
C TRP A 149 2.40 9.43 -18.65
N VAL A 150 3.07 9.81 -19.71
CA VAL A 150 2.68 9.58 -21.11
C VAL A 150 2.39 8.09 -21.42
N THR A 151 3.20 7.17 -20.88
CA THR A 151 3.10 5.74 -21.16
C THR A 151 2.35 4.96 -20.07
N HIS A 152 1.53 5.64 -19.25
CA HIS A 152 0.91 5.02 -18.07
C HIS A 152 -0.55 5.46 -17.89
N ALA A 153 -1.30 5.66 -18.98
CA ALA A 153 -2.65 6.22 -18.90
C ALA A 153 -3.58 5.43 -17.97
N HIS A 154 -3.64 4.11 -18.14
CA HIS A 154 -4.46 3.22 -17.29
C HIS A 154 -4.00 3.24 -15.81
N TYR A 155 -2.68 3.24 -15.57
CA TYR A 155 -2.12 3.31 -14.22
C TYR A 155 -2.42 4.65 -13.55
N CYS A 156 -2.11 5.77 -14.20
CA CYS A 156 -2.37 7.10 -13.66
C CYS A 156 -3.85 7.31 -13.35
N SER A 157 -4.72 6.92 -14.28
CA SER A 157 -6.18 6.97 -14.08
C SER A 157 -6.63 6.12 -12.89
N SER A 158 -6.09 4.92 -12.72
CA SER A 158 -6.42 4.05 -11.59
C SER A 158 -5.96 4.65 -10.25
N LYS A 159 -4.78 5.30 -10.22
CA LYS A 159 -4.28 5.94 -8.99
C LYS A 159 -5.05 7.22 -8.65
N ALA A 160 -5.47 7.99 -9.64
CA ALA A 160 -6.39 9.12 -9.42
C ALA A 160 -7.75 8.64 -8.87
N ALA A 161 -8.29 7.55 -9.40
CA ALA A 161 -9.51 6.92 -8.89
C ALA A 161 -9.33 6.42 -7.44
N LEU A 162 -8.17 5.84 -7.08
CA LEU A 162 -7.88 5.43 -5.70
C LEU A 162 -7.77 6.62 -4.73
N HIS A 163 -7.20 7.74 -5.19
CA HIS A 163 -7.18 8.98 -4.40
C HIS A 163 -8.60 9.47 -4.09
N MET A 164 -9.49 9.49 -5.09
CA MET A 164 -10.90 9.85 -4.86
C MET A 164 -11.61 8.82 -3.98
N LEU A 165 -11.40 7.52 -4.21
CA LEU A 165 -11.97 6.46 -3.38
C LEU A 165 -11.54 6.60 -1.90
N THR A 166 -10.29 7.01 -1.64
CA THR A 166 -9.80 7.30 -0.28
C THR A 166 -10.66 8.38 0.39
N ARG A 167 -10.92 9.50 -0.30
CA ARG A 167 -11.74 10.60 0.23
C ARG A 167 -13.20 10.18 0.45
N VAL A 168 -13.75 9.39 -0.47
CA VAL A 168 -15.12 8.85 -0.33
C VAL A 168 -15.21 7.93 0.89
N MET A 169 -14.27 6.99 1.03
CA MET A 169 -14.24 6.08 2.17
C MET A 169 -14.02 6.84 3.50
N ALA A 170 -13.16 7.85 3.52
CA ALA A 170 -12.96 8.69 4.71
C ALA A 170 -14.26 9.33 5.19
N LYS A 171 -15.09 9.82 4.26
CA LYS A 171 -16.40 10.40 4.59
C LYS A 171 -17.43 9.35 4.98
N ALA A 172 -17.45 8.22 4.29
CA ALA A 172 -18.48 7.18 4.47
C ALA A 172 -18.26 6.30 5.71
N LEU A 173 -17.01 6.17 6.17
CA LEU A 173 -16.63 5.26 7.26
C LEU A 173 -16.32 6.00 8.57
N ALA A 174 -16.36 7.33 8.56
CA ALA A 174 -16.26 8.13 9.78
C ALA A 174 -17.53 7.95 10.65
N PRO A 175 -17.43 8.15 11.99
CA PRO A 175 -16.23 8.54 12.73
C PRO A 175 -15.30 7.36 13.11
N GLU A 176 -15.70 6.10 12.91
CA GLU A 176 -15.02 4.94 13.49
C GLU A 176 -13.75 4.55 12.73
N ILE A 177 -13.65 4.87 11.43
CA ILE A 177 -12.50 4.46 10.61
C ILE A 177 -11.88 5.68 9.94
N ALA A 178 -10.62 5.96 10.24
CA ALA A 178 -9.83 6.94 9.51
C ALA A 178 -9.26 6.33 8.22
N VAL A 179 -9.38 7.04 7.10
CA VAL A 179 -8.91 6.56 5.79
C VAL A 179 -8.01 7.61 5.14
N ASN A 180 -6.76 7.23 4.86
CA ASN A 180 -5.76 8.11 4.25
C ASN A 180 -5.01 7.40 3.11
N CYS A 181 -4.25 8.16 2.35
CA CYS A 181 -3.45 7.66 1.24
C CYS A 181 -2.03 8.21 1.32
N VAL A 182 -1.04 7.35 1.10
CA VAL A 182 0.34 7.76 0.80
C VAL A 182 0.54 7.64 -0.69
N ALA A 183 1.00 8.71 -1.34
CA ALA A 183 1.24 8.80 -2.77
C ALA A 183 2.75 8.92 -3.06
N PRO A 184 3.48 7.81 -3.24
CA PRO A 184 4.90 7.85 -3.55
C PRO A 184 5.18 8.48 -4.90
N GLY A 185 6.27 9.23 -4.99
CA GLY A 185 6.90 9.62 -6.24
C GLY A 185 7.78 8.51 -6.79
N MET A 186 8.93 8.91 -7.35
CA MET A 186 9.90 7.94 -7.86
C MET A 186 10.73 7.35 -6.71
N ILE A 187 10.63 6.05 -6.52
CA ILE A 187 11.37 5.30 -5.49
C ILE A 187 12.45 4.47 -6.17
N GLY A 188 13.70 4.68 -5.75
CA GLY A 188 14.85 3.92 -6.23
C GLY A 188 14.77 2.43 -5.83
N GLN A 189 15.46 1.59 -6.58
CA GLN A 189 15.45 0.13 -6.35
C GLN A 189 16.37 -0.34 -5.21
N GLY A 190 16.92 0.59 -4.41
CA GLY A 190 17.86 0.32 -3.32
C GLY A 190 19.33 0.35 -3.77
N GLU A 191 20.25 0.30 -2.79
CA GLU A 191 21.70 0.33 -3.04
C GLU A 191 22.16 -0.85 -3.90
N GLY A 192 23.08 -0.57 -4.83
CA GLY A 192 23.74 -1.61 -5.66
C GLY A 192 23.08 -1.91 -7.00
N LYS A 193 21.89 -1.40 -7.32
CA LYS A 193 21.30 -1.51 -8.66
C LYS A 193 21.62 -0.26 -9.48
N ARG A 194 22.09 -0.48 -10.73
CA ARG A 194 22.39 0.61 -11.67
C ARG A 194 21.10 1.39 -11.95
N GLU A 195 21.03 2.65 -11.51
CA GLU A 195 19.88 3.51 -11.80
C GLU A 195 19.77 3.72 -13.32
N SER A 196 18.55 3.58 -13.83
CA SER A 196 18.27 3.89 -15.23
C SER A 196 18.49 5.40 -15.50
N GLY A 197 18.79 5.76 -16.74
CA GLY A 197 18.94 7.17 -17.14
C GLY A 197 17.68 8.02 -16.84
N LEU A 198 16.51 7.38 -16.82
CA LEU A 198 15.26 8.03 -16.42
C LEU A 198 15.27 8.38 -14.93
N LEU A 199 15.64 7.43 -14.05
CA LEU A 199 15.71 7.67 -12.60
C LEU A 199 16.68 8.80 -12.25
N LYS A 200 17.85 8.86 -12.91
CA LYS A 200 18.80 9.95 -12.72
C LYS A 200 18.20 11.31 -13.08
N ARG A 201 17.56 11.41 -14.25
CA ARG A 201 16.90 12.66 -14.70
C ARG A 201 15.79 13.11 -13.75
N LEU A 202 15.01 12.16 -13.20
CA LEU A 202 13.94 12.48 -12.24
C LEU A 202 14.53 12.93 -10.89
N ALA A 203 15.62 12.31 -10.43
CA ALA A 203 16.34 12.75 -9.24
C ALA A 203 16.88 14.20 -9.39
N GLU A 204 17.45 14.54 -10.55
CA GLU A 204 17.93 15.89 -10.85
C GLU A 204 16.81 16.94 -10.87
N ARG A 205 15.61 16.55 -11.34
CA ARG A 205 14.43 17.43 -11.37
C ARG A 205 13.80 17.61 -9.99
N ALA A 206 13.81 16.59 -9.16
CA ALA A 206 13.24 16.66 -7.81
C ALA A 206 13.96 17.77 -7.00
N PRO A 207 13.25 18.66 -6.29
CA PRO A 207 13.85 19.65 -5.39
C PRO A 207 14.84 19.05 -4.40
N MET A 208 14.53 17.85 -3.84
CA MET A 208 15.41 17.13 -2.91
C MET A 208 16.61 16.44 -3.58
N LYS A 209 16.80 16.57 -4.91
CA LYS A 209 17.95 16.10 -5.69
C LYS A 209 18.28 14.61 -5.54
N ARG A 210 17.29 13.81 -5.23
CA ARG A 210 17.39 12.34 -5.18
C ARG A 210 16.03 11.69 -5.46
N ASN A 211 16.06 10.43 -5.83
CA ASN A 211 14.88 9.58 -5.75
C ASN A 211 14.59 9.22 -4.30
N GLY A 212 13.35 8.91 -3.98
CA GLY A 212 12.99 8.36 -2.68
C GLY A 212 13.59 6.96 -2.48
N VAL A 213 13.73 6.58 -1.22
CA VAL A 213 14.00 5.19 -0.82
C VAL A 213 12.76 4.61 -0.14
N PRO A 214 12.64 3.28 -0.01
CA PRO A 214 11.47 2.67 0.63
C PRO A 214 11.15 3.27 2.01
N ASP A 215 12.17 3.60 2.80
CA ASP A 215 11.99 4.14 4.15
C ASP A 215 11.35 5.54 4.18
N ASP A 216 11.53 6.36 3.13
CA ASP A 216 10.82 7.65 3.00
C ASP A 216 9.29 7.43 2.98
N VAL A 217 8.84 6.40 2.25
CA VAL A 217 7.41 6.06 2.14
C VAL A 217 6.90 5.32 3.36
N VAL A 218 7.70 4.39 3.90
CA VAL A 218 7.38 3.66 5.13
C VAL A 218 7.12 4.62 6.29
N GLY A 219 7.94 5.67 6.43
CA GLY A 219 7.73 6.71 7.45
C GLY A 219 6.33 7.33 7.39
N ALA A 220 5.86 7.67 6.18
CA ALA A 220 4.52 8.24 5.96
C ALA A 220 3.39 7.21 6.25
N VAL A 221 3.58 5.94 5.84
CA VAL A 221 2.63 4.85 6.13
C VAL A 221 2.52 4.63 7.64
N MET A 222 3.64 4.56 8.36
CA MET A 222 3.67 4.37 9.81
C MET A 222 3.10 5.57 10.55
N TYR A 223 3.29 6.79 10.04
CA TYR A 223 2.60 7.97 10.55
C TYR A 223 1.08 7.79 10.49
N PHE A 224 0.50 7.46 9.34
CA PHE A 224 -0.94 7.26 9.23
C PHE A 224 -1.44 6.04 10.04
N ALA A 225 -0.60 5.04 10.26
CA ALA A 225 -0.96 3.89 11.10
C ALA A 225 -1.14 4.27 12.59
N SER A 226 -0.58 5.40 13.04
CA SER A 226 -0.53 5.79 14.45
C SER A 226 -0.90 7.24 14.74
N CYS A 227 -1.09 8.09 13.72
CA CYS A 227 -1.41 9.51 13.90
C CYS A 227 -2.75 9.70 14.66
N PRO A 228 -3.07 10.90 15.16
CA PRO A 228 -4.37 11.17 15.73
C PRO A 228 -5.50 10.75 14.80
N HIS A 229 -6.56 10.13 15.34
CA HIS A 229 -7.68 9.59 14.54
C HIS A 229 -8.44 10.67 13.77
N PHE A 230 -8.27 11.92 14.16
CA PHE A 230 -8.84 13.09 13.47
C PHE A 230 -8.23 13.38 12.10
N VAL A 231 -7.10 12.72 11.76
CA VAL A 231 -6.46 12.81 10.43
C VAL A 231 -7.11 11.78 9.51
N THR A 232 -8.00 12.24 8.63
CA THR A 232 -8.71 11.41 7.65
C THR A 232 -8.89 12.11 6.31
N GLY A 233 -9.04 11.38 5.22
CA GLY A 233 -9.26 11.91 3.87
C GLY A 233 -8.02 12.51 3.19
N GLN A 234 -6.82 12.37 3.79
CA GLN A 234 -5.61 13.00 3.31
C GLN A 234 -4.91 12.15 2.25
N ILE A 235 -4.32 12.84 1.27
CA ILE A 235 -3.38 12.28 0.31
C ILE A 235 -2.02 12.90 0.62
N LEU A 236 -1.10 12.12 1.15
CA LEU A 236 0.25 12.58 1.46
C LEU A 236 1.21 12.15 0.36
N THR A 237 1.65 13.10 -0.44
CA THR A 237 2.65 12.85 -1.50
C THR A 237 4.05 12.80 -0.90
N VAL A 238 4.78 11.71 -1.19
CA VAL A 238 6.16 11.47 -0.74
C VAL A 238 7.04 11.32 -1.97
N ASP A 239 7.50 12.43 -2.51
CA ASP A 239 8.11 12.51 -3.86
C ASP A 239 9.34 13.41 -3.95
N GLY A 240 9.84 13.93 -2.84
CA GLY A 240 10.97 14.88 -2.82
C GLY A 240 10.67 16.20 -3.55
N GLY A 241 9.39 16.56 -3.70
CA GLY A 241 8.92 17.74 -4.39
C GLY A 241 8.85 17.60 -5.91
N LEU A 242 9.02 16.39 -6.47
CA LEU A 242 8.97 16.16 -7.92
C LEU A 242 7.61 16.59 -8.52
N GLY A 243 6.54 16.52 -7.79
CA GLY A 243 5.22 16.98 -8.18
C GLY A 243 5.08 18.49 -8.37
N LEU A 244 6.01 19.27 -7.85
CA LEU A 244 6.02 20.74 -7.95
C LEU A 244 6.75 21.25 -9.21
N THR A 245 7.38 20.34 -9.99
CA THR A 245 8.22 20.68 -11.15
C THR A 245 7.61 20.29 -12.48
#